data_73a9a59b23b28f02bafd3fbbe07b46db
#
_entry.id   73a9a59b23b28f02bafd3fbbe07b46db
#
_cell.length_a   1.000
_cell.length_b   1.000
_cell.length_c   1.000
_cell.angle_alpha   90.00
_cell.angle_beta   90.00
_cell.angle_gamma   90.00
#
_symmetry.space_group_name_H-M   'P 1'
#
loop_
_entity.id
_entity.type
_entity.pdbx_description
1 polymer ?
#
loop_
_entity_poly.entity_id
_entity_poly.type
_entity_poly.pdbx_seq_one_letter_code
_entity_poly.pdbx_strand_id
1 'polypeptide(L)'
;MNNTKPLVEAIIDGVRKIKGINIVNLNLSKLTDPVCESFIICHGESNTQVYAIANSVEKTVKETIGEKAWHKEGLENAQWILIDYANVVVHIFQKEYRDYYKLEDLWADAEVIKIES
;
A
#
# COMPACT_ATOMS: atom_id res chain seq x y z
N MET A 1 -19.84 -3.84 -9.85
CA MET A 1 -19.76 -3.83 -8.39
C MET A 1 -18.32 -3.87 -7.95
N ASN A 2 -18.00 -3.00 -7.07
CA ASN A 2 -16.65 -2.77 -6.64
C ASN A 2 -16.31 -3.60 -5.41
N ASN A 3 -15.24 -4.40 -5.48
CA ASN A 3 -14.78 -5.23 -4.37
C ASN A 3 -13.54 -4.65 -3.69
N THR A 4 -13.43 -3.33 -3.72
CA THR A 4 -12.26 -2.65 -3.16
C THR A 4 -12.12 -2.84 -1.65
N LYS A 5 -13.23 -2.84 -0.93
CA LYS A 5 -13.19 -2.93 0.52
C LYS A 5 -12.53 -4.22 1.02
N PRO A 6 -12.92 -5.42 0.53
CA PRO A 6 -12.22 -6.64 0.96
C PRO A 6 -10.75 -6.64 0.60
N LEU A 7 -10.40 -6.06 -0.55
CA LEU A 7 -9.00 -5.96 -0.98
C LEU A 7 -8.22 -5.05 -0.04
N VAL A 8 -8.75 -3.87 0.29
CA VAL A 8 -8.10 -2.94 1.20
C VAL A 8 -7.90 -3.60 2.57
N GLU A 9 -8.91 -4.27 3.08
CA GLU A 9 -8.81 -4.94 4.38
C GLU A 9 -7.75 -6.03 4.39
N ALA A 10 -7.67 -6.82 3.31
CA ALA A 10 -6.66 -7.87 3.20
C ALA A 10 -5.25 -7.28 3.12
N ILE A 11 -5.09 -6.18 2.39
CA ILE A 11 -3.80 -5.50 2.28
C ILE A 11 -3.36 -5.00 3.65
N ILE A 12 -4.26 -4.31 4.36
CA ILE A 12 -3.95 -3.76 5.68
C ILE A 12 -3.59 -4.88 6.66
N ASP A 13 -4.30 -5.99 6.60
CA ASP A 13 -3.99 -7.16 7.40
C ASP A 13 -2.57 -7.65 7.15
N GLY A 14 -2.20 -7.76 5.87
CA GLY A 14 -0.87 -8.19 5.48
C GLY A 14 0.21 -7.27 6.01
N VAL A 15 -0.02 -5.95 5.95
CA VAL A 15 0.92 -4.96 6.49
C VAL A 15 1.06 -5.12 8.00
N ARG A 16 -0.06 -5.27 8.70
CA ARG A 16 -0.04 -5.40 10.17
C ARG A 16 0.69 -6.64 10.67
N LYS A 17 0.61 -7.73 9.93
CA LYS A 17 1.29 -8.98 10.31
C LYS A 17 2.79 -8.82 10.45
N ILE A 18 3.37 -7.91 9.68
CA ILE A 18 4.81 -7.64 9.69
C ILE A 18 5.09 -6.29 10.36
N LYS A 19 4.12 -5.75 11.07
CA LYS A 19 4.26 -4.51 11.84
C LYS A 19 4.69 -3.32 10.99
N GLY A 20 4.08 -3.20 9.80
CA GLY A 20 4.27 -2.02 8.97
C GLY A 20 3.86 -0.76 9.73
N ILE A 21 4.57 0.35 9.47
CA ILE A 21 4.50 1.56 10.27
C ILE A 21 3.72 2.65 9.54
N ASN A 22 2.94 3.41 10.28
CA ASN A 22 2.18 4.58 9.80
C ASN A 22 1.37 4.24 8.55
N ILE A 23 0.45 3.32 8.69
CA ILE A 23 -0.41 2.87 7.59
C ILE A 23 -1.44 3.96 7.30
N VAL A 24 -1.52 4.38 6.05
CA VAL A 24 -2.44 5.40 5.59
C VAL A 24 -3.19 4.87 4.36
N ASN A 25 -4.49 5.11 4.34
CA ASN A 25 -5.31 4.87 3.15
C ASN A 25 -5.68 6.24 2.56
N LEU A 26 -5.16 6.52 1.36
CA LEU A 26 -5.57 7.70 0.62
C LEU A 26 -6.73 7.32 -0.28
N ASN A 27 -7.89 7.87 0.01
CA ASN A 27 -9.07 7.62 -0.82
C ASN A 27 -9.08 8.61 -1.98
N LEU A 28 -8.83 8.10 -3.17
CA LEU A 28 -8.72 8.91 -4.39
C LEU A 28 -10.02 8.92 -5.21
N SER A 29 -11.01 8.15 -4.80
CA SER A 29 -12.19 7.91 -5.63
C SER A 29 -13.01 9.17 -5.92
N LYS A 30 -12.91 10.18 -5.07
CA LYS A 30 -13.65 11.43 -5.22
C LYS A 30 -12.90 12.52 -5.98
N LEU A 31 -11.67 12.25 -6.38
CA LEU A 31 -10.89 13.21 -7.15
C LEU A 31 -11.33 13.21 -8.60
N THR A 32 -11.06 14.31 -9.27
CA THR A 32 -11.25 14.40 -10.72
C THR A 32 -10.18 13.51 -11.38
N ASP A 33 -10.61 12.61 -12.26
CA ASP A 33 -9.71 11.69 -12.98
C ASP A 33 -8.77 10.92 -12.04
N PRO A 34 -9.33 10.15 -11.08
CA PRO A 34 -8.46 9.41 -10.17
C PRO A 34 -7.71 8.30 -10.90
N VAL A 35 -6.43 8.08 -10.54
CA VAL A 35 -5.61 7.01 -11.14
C VAL A 35 -6.06 5.63 -10.67
N CYS A 36 -6.63 5.55 -9.46
CA CYS A 36 -7.21 4.35 -8.88
C CYS A 36 -8.09 4.78 -7.72
N GLU A 37 -8.69 3.83 -7.01
CA GLU A 37 -9.58 4.18 -5.90
C GLU A 37 -8.85 4.52 -4.62
N SER A 38 -7.75 3.82 -4.34
CA SER A 38 -7.02 4.00 -3.08
C SER A 38 -5.55 3.73 -3.25
N PHE A 39 -4.74 4.49 -2.49
CA PHE A 39 -3.36 4.14 -2.21
C PHE A 39 -3.28 3.70 -0.75
N ILE A 40 -2.64 2.57 -0.49
CA ILE A 40 -2.30 2.15 0.86
C ILE A 40 -0.81 2.41 1.02
N ILE A 41 -0.44 3.28 1.94
CA ILE A 41 0.96 3.70 2.13
C ILE A 41 1.39 3.30 3.53
N CYS A 42 2.55 2.69 3.63
CA CYS A 42 3.17 2.35 4.90
C CYS A 42 4.68 2.34 4.73
N HIS A 43 5.40 2.13 5.82
CA HIS A 43 6.85 1.99 5.71
C HIS A 43 7.39 0.95 6.69
N GLY A 44 8.62 0.54 6.42
CA GLY A 44 9.43 -0.26 7.31
C GLY A 44 10.74 0.47 7.56
N GLU A 45 11.51 -0.03 8.53
CA GLU A 45 12.76 0.62 8.95
C GLU A 45 13.98 0.10 8.20
N SER A 46 13.82 -0.99 7.45
CA SER A 46 14.92 -1.58 6.70
C SER A 46 14.38 -2.15 5.39
N ASN A 47 15.28 -2.40 4.43
CA ASN A 47 14.88 -3.04 3.19
C ASN A 47 14.36 -4.45 3.45
N THR A 48 14.90 -5.14 4.44
CA THR A 48 14.42 -6.47 4.82
C THR A 48 12.97 -6.43 5.28
N GLN A 49 12.62 -5.45 6.12
CA GLN A 49 11.25 -5.30 6.58
C GLN A 49 10.33 -4.90 5.44
N VAL A 50 10.76 -3.99 4.57
CA VAL A 50 9.94 -3.58 3.41
C VAL A 50 9.64 -4.79 2.53
N TYR A 51 10.61 -5.64 2.27
CA TYR A 51 10.41 -6.88 1.54
C TYR A 51 9.43 -7.80 2.25
N ALA A 52 9.59 -7.96 3.56
CA ALA A 52 8.72 -8.84 4.34
C ALA A 52 7.28 -8.33 4.31
N ILE A 53 7.07 -7.02 4.39
CA ILE A 53 5.73 -6.43 4.29
C ILE A 53 5.13 -6.74 2.92
N ALA A 54 5.89 -6.55 1.84
CA ALA A 54 5.39 -6.83 0.50
C ALA A 54 4.97 -8.29 0.34
N ASN A 55 5.80 -9.22 0.80
CA ASN A 55 5.48 -10.64 0.73
C ASN A 55 4.25 -10.99 1.56
N SER A 56 4.12 -10.39 2.74
CA SER A 56 2.97 -10.62 3.61
C SER A 56 1.68 -10.12 2.98
N VAL A 57 1.73 -8.94 2.34
CA VAL A 57 0.58 -8.39 1.65
C VAL A 57 0.12 -9.33 0.54
N GLU A 58 1.04 -9.74 -0.32
CA GLU A 58 0.68 -10.62 -1.43
C GLU A 58 0.12 -11.95 -0.96
N LYS A 59 0.75 -12.54 0.04
CA LYS A 59 0.30 -13.81 0.61
C LYS A 59 -1.09 -13.66 1.21
N THR A 60 -1.30 -12.62 2.02
CA THR A 60 -2.57 -12.42 2.70
C THR A 60 -3.70 -12.17 1.70
N VAL A 61 -3.46 -11.34 0.70
CA VAL A 61 -4.47 -11.06 -0.32
C VAL A 61 -4.81 -12.34 -1.09
N LYS A 62 -3.80 -13.11 -1.46
CA LYS A 62 -4.02 -14.36 -2.18
C LYS A 62 -4.83 -15.35 -1.35
N GLU A 63 -4.49 -15.51 -0.08
CA GLU A 63 -5.16 -16.47 0.80
C GLU A 63 -6.56 -16.03 1.18
N THR A 64 -6.78 -14.72 1.32
CA THR A 64 -8.05 -14.19 1.82
C THR A 64 -9.08 -14.04 0.72
N ILE A 65 -8.71 -13.49 -0.42
CA ILE A 65 -9.65 -13.19 -1.51
C ILE A 65 -9.22 -13.73 -2.87
N GLY A 66 -8.10 -14.45 -2.94
CA GLY A 66 -7.68 -15.13 -4.16
C GLY A 66 -7.15 -14.23 -5.25
N GLU A 67 -6.79 -12.98 -4.95
CA GLU A 67 -6.30 -12.05 -5.97
C GLU A 67 -4.79 -12.00 -6.01
N LYS A 68 -4.26 -11.76 -7.20
CA LYS A 68 -2.85 -11.55 -7.44
C LYS A 68 -2.62 -10.14 -7.92
N ALA A 69 -1.46 -9.57 -7.59
CA ALA A 69 -1.08 -8.26 -8.10
C ALA A 69 -0.91 -8.31 -9.61
N TRP A 70 -1.31 -7.25 -10.28
CA TRP A 70 -1.09 -7.06 -11.71
C TRP A 70 0.35 -6.77 -12.01
N HIS A 71 1.00 -5.99 -11.13
CA HIS A 71 2.34 -5.47 -11.39
C HIS A 71 3.00 -5.12 -10.07
N LYS A 72 4.32 -5.29 -10.02
CA LYS A 72 5.13 -4.92 -8.87
C LYS A 72 6.39 -4.20 -9.36
N GLU A 73 6.86 -3.23 -8.57
CA GLU A 73 8.09 -2.51 -8.86
C GLU A 73 8.88 -2.27 -7.59
N GLY A 74 10.17 -2.02 -7.74
CA GLY A 74 11.02 -1.63 -6.63
C GLY A 74 11.56 -2.77 -5.80
N LEU A 75 11.41 -4.01 -6.26
CA LEU A 75 11.84 -5.18 -5.49
C LEU A 75 13.34 -5.29 -5.33
N GLU A 76 14.11 -4.73 -6.27
CA GLU A 76 15.57 -4.88 -6.24
C GLU A 76 16.21 -4.22 -5.04
N ASN A 77 15.81 -2.99 -4.75
CA ASN A 77 16.42 -2.23 -3.64
C ASN A 77 15.54 -2.19 -2.39
N ALA A 78 14.25 -2.45 -2.56
CA ALA A 78 13.27 -2.39 -1.48
C ALA A 78 13.29 -1.04 -0.74
N GLN A 79 13.54 0.04 -1.47
CA GLN A 79 13.44 1.40 -0.96
C GLN A 79 12.01 1.92 -1.06
N TRP A 80 11.33 1.53 -2.13
CA TRP A 80 9.94 1.86 -2.40
C TRP A 80 9.39 0.72 -3.27
N ILE A 81 8.64 -0.18 -2.65
CA ILE A 81 7.99 -1.27 -3.38
C ILE A 81 6.55 -0.85 -3.68
N LEU A 82 6.17 -1.00 -4.93
CA LEU A 82 4.83 -0.74 -5.39
C LEU A 82 4.18 -2.08 -5.76
N ILE A 83 2.97 -2.31 -5.24
CA ILE A 83 2.19 -3.50 -5.60
C ILE A 83 0.86 -2.99 -6.16
N ASP A 84 0.62 -3.26 -7.44
CA ASP A 84 -0.53 -2.73 -8.17
C ASP A 84 -1.61 -3.79 -8.31
N TYR A 85 -2.76 -3.53 -7.68
CA TYR A 85 -3.95 -4.38 -7.81
C TYR A 85 -5.01 -3.72 -8.69
N ALA A 86 -4.63 -2.75 -9.50
CA ALA A 86 -5.51 -1.96 -10.38
C ALA A 86 -6.34 -0.94 -9.60
N ASN A 87 -7.31 -1.38 -8.80
CA ASN A 87 -8.15 -0.46 -8.01
C ASN A 87 -7.43 0.11 -6.81
N VAL A 88 -6.45 -0.61 -6.30
CA VAL A 88 -5.70 -0.22 -5.11
C VAL A 88 -4.22 -0.44 -5.40
N VAL A 89 -3.40 0.55 -5.09
CA VAL A 89 -1.96 0.44 -5.23
C VAL A 89 -1.34 0.55 -3.83
N VAL A 90 -0.51 -0.41 -3.49
CA VAL A 90 0.18 -0.44 -2.20
C VAL A 90 1.57 0.15 -2.38
N HIS A 91 1.92 1.10 -1.52
CA HIS A 91 3.23 1.74 -1.53
C HIS A 91 3.91 1.44 -0.20
N ILE A 92 5.01 0.71 -0.24
CA ILE A 92 5.76 0.33 0.95
C ILE A 92 7.15 0.93 0.83
N PHE A 93 7.47 1.86 1.73
CA PHE A 93 8.73 2.61 1.71
C PHE A 93 9.65 2.18 2.83
N GLN A 94 10.97 2.37 2.64
CA GLN A 94 11.82 2.59 3.80
C GLN A 94 11.52 4.00 4.31
N LYS A 95 11.56 4.20 5.63
CA LYS A 95 11.15 5.45 6.25
C LYS A 95 11.80 6.69 5.61
N GLU A 96 13.11 6.64 5.39
CA GLU A 96 13.82 7.80 4.83
C GLU A 96 13.32 8.17 3.43
N TYR A 97 12.95 7.17 2.64
CA TYR A 97 12.45 7.41 1.28
C TYR A 97 11.01 7.90 1.30
N ARG A 98 10.20 7.44 2.26
CA ARG A 98 8.86 7.98 2.45
C ARG A 98 8.94 9.47 2.77
N ASP A 99 9.84 9.84 3.67
CA ASP A 99 10.03 11.24 4.06
C ASP A 99 10.56 12.07 2.88
N TYR A 100 11.39 11.49 2.04
CA TYR A 100 11.97 12.18 0.88
C TYR A 100 10.93 12.41 -0.22
N TYR A 101 10.20 11.37 -0.61
CA TYR A 101 9.27 11.48 -1.74
C TYR A 101 7.96 12.14 -1.37
N LYS A 102 7.51 11.99 -0.12
CA LYS A 102 6.28 12.62 0.38
C LYS A 102 5.10 12.41 -0.56
N LEU A 103 4.87 11.14 -0.93
CA LEU A 103 3.82 10.79 -1.86
C LEU A 103 2.46 11.32 -1.43
N GLU A 104 2.20 11.32 -0.14
CA GLU A 104 0.93 11.79 0.43
C GLU A 104 0.67 13.26 0.09
N ASP A 105 1.73 14.07 -0.01
CA ASP A 105 1.59 15.50 -0.32
C ASP A 105 1.21 15.73 -1.78
N LEU A 106 1.57 14.81 -2.68
CA LEU A 106 1.19 14.91 -4.08
C LEU A 106 -0.32 14.76 -4.28
N TRP A 107 -0.99 14.14 -3.32
CA TRP A 107 -2.42 13.88 -3.36
C TRP A 107 -3.12 14.58 -2.20
N ALA A 108 -2.75 15.85 -1.98
CA ALA A 108 -3.22 16.61 -0.82
C ALA A 108 -4.74 16.73 -0.76
N ASP A 109 -5.43 16.67 -1.90
CA ASP A 109 -6.89 16.76 -1.97
C ASP A 109 -7.59 15.43 -1.67
N ALA A 110 -6.84 14.34 -1.56
CA ALA A 110 -7.42 13.04 -1.25
C ALA A 110 -7.82 12.98 0.22
N GLU A 111 -8.83 12.16 0.48
CA GLU A 111 -9.21 11.86 1.86
C GLU A 111 -8.14 10.97 2.48
N VAL A 112 -7.59 11.40 3.61
CA VAL A 112 -6.54 10.65 4.31
C VAL A 112 -7.15 9.93 5.49
N ILE A 113 -7.05 8.60 5.47
CA ILE A 113 -7.57 7.77 6.56
C ILE A 113 -6.36 7.09 7.21
N LYS A 114 -6.07 7.46 8.45
CA LYS A 114 -4.98 6.84 9.20
C LYS A 114 -5.46 5.52 9.78
N ILE A 115 -4.64 4.49 9.60
CA ILE A 115 -4.98 3.14 10.05
C ILE A 115 -4.13 2.81 11.26
N GLU A 116 -4.76 2.36 12.32
CA GLU A 116 -4.03 1.91 13.51
C GLU A 116 -3.37 0.56 13.26
N SER A 117 -2.15 0.43 13.73
CA SER A 117 -1.39 -0.80 13.56
C SER A 117 -1.61 -1.81 14.68
#